data_8edccaf980732ab45e2bcf057ac672d9
#
_entry.id   8edccaf980732ab45e2bcf057ac672d9
#
_cell.length_a   1.000
_cell.length_b   1.000
_cell.length_c   1.000
_cell.angle_alpha   90.00
_cell.angle_beta   90.00
_cell.angle_gamma   90.00
#
_symmetry.space_group_name_H-M   'P 1'
#
loop_
_entity.id
_entity.type
_entity.pdbx_description
1 polymer ?
#
loop_
_entity_poly.entity_id
_entity_poly.type
_entity_poly.pdbx_seq_one_letter_code
_entity_poly.pdbx_strand_id
1 'polypeptide(L)'
;MDFFRKMSFADSTGDAIPFYHEGKYHIFSLTSPPGTTVYPARLRTTWSHSVSEDLVHWEELPTALYPGEGDEPHASGVWTGSVIYGEGKYHAFYTGYCLTAEYQQTICHATSEDGITWTKDAANPVITPMIELYEKLDWRDPYVFYNEEDKCYWILISARRLDMPVTRRGCIVLYRSKDLVNWEYYGPLYSAGNTNCPECSEMYKIGDTWYLSYSRFSEFVNTIYRTSKSPFGPWKKPKKDGIGGRRFYAAKSMQDDNGRRFYFAWAHDRAENSDRGEWYWGGTFCIPHEVVATADGQLDVKLPEEYVNCFKEKVDWKYLPVMGEYKLYGDTTVELDGCGTTAYGFLEQPEEKFLFTGTVIPKEANDSFGILLKSDWEASGCLFLEFDVAMQRVSLLSLPMGVDPFWEQSCQAVPKATEPGPDGVRVAEKTFEIKDGQAIDVKISVDHDMVEVFVGEQVAFTYRIFRKPEYELGLLAQDAKVEFANIAIRK
;
A
#
# COMPACT_ATOMS: atom_id res chain seq x y z
N MET A 1 -8.80 -16.79 12.21
CA MET A 1 -7.40 -16.43 12.54
C MET A 1 -7.23 -14.93 12.34
N ASP A 2 -6.53 -14.24 13.25
CA ASP A 2 -6.31 -12.80 13.09
C ASP A 2 -4.96 -12.56 12.42
N PHE A 3 -4.96 -11.74 11.38
CA PHE A 3 -3.73 -11.35 10.71
C PHE A 3 -2.94 -10.39 11.58
N PHE A 4 -1.61 -10.43 11.45
CA PHE A 4 -0.76 -9.45 12.09
C PHE A 4 -0.98 -8.08 11.45
N ARG A 5 -1.58 -7.18 12.19
CA ARG A 5 -1.93 -5.84 11.72
C ARG A 5 -1.08 -4.74 12.36
N LYS A 6 -0.57 -5.00 13.55
CA LYS A 6 0.32 -4.10 14.33
C LYS A 6 0.80 -4.84 15.57
N MET A 7 1.79 -4.27 16.25
CA MET A 7 2.25 -4.80 17.55
C MET A 7 1.12 -4.76 18.57
N SER A 8 1.09 -5.73 19.47
CA SER A 8 0.03 -5.88 20.49
C SER A 8 -0.10 -4.69 21.44
N PHE A 9 1.01 -3.98 21.67
CA PHE A 9 1.06 -2.78 22.53
C PHE A 9 0.80 -1.47 21.77
N ALA A 10 0.66 -1.51 20.44
CA ALA A 10 0.61 -0.32 19.61
C ALA A 10 -0.82 0.05 19.23
N ASP A 11 -1.15 1.34 19.33
CA ASP A 11 -2.41 1.87 18.79
C ASP A 11 -2.35 1.98 17.27
N SER A 12 -1.17 2.30 16.73
CA SER A 12 -0.97 2.42 15.28
C SER A 12 0.44 2.01 14.87
N THR A 13 0.56 1.54 13.63
CA THR A 13 1.84 1.30 12.96
C THR A 13 1.98 2.20 11.72
N GLY A 14 3.21 2.55 11.38
CA GLY A 14 3.55 3.29 10.16
C GLY A 14 4.44 2.46 9.24
N ASP A 15 5.39 3.13 8.62
CA ASP A 15 6.23 2.58 7.57
C ASP A 15 6.89 1.26 7.97
N ALA A 16 6.67 0.25 7.17
CA ALA A 16 7.37 -1.03 7.28
C ALA A 16 8.80 -0.90 6.77
N ILE A 17 9.72 -1.53 7.48
CA ILE A 17 11.11 -1.70 7.06
C ILE A 17 11.36 -3.21 6.97
N PRO A 18 11.00 -3.83 5.84
CA PRO A 18 11.11 -5.26 5.65
C PRO A 18 12.55 -5.68 5.37
N PHE A 19 12.95 -6.81 5.96
CA PHE A 19 14.26 -7.39 5.78
C PHE A 19 14.17 -8.92 5.86
N TYR A 20 14.78 -9.63 4.91
CA TYR A 20 14.81 -11.09 4.90
C TYR A 20 16.24 -11.57 5.10
N HIS A 21 16.44 -12.48 6.06
CA HIS A 21 17.73 -13.06 6.33
C HIS A 21 17.60 -14.43 7.01
N GLU A 22 18.44 -15.38 6.62
CA GLU A 22 18.51 -16.73 7.20
C GLU A 22 17.15 -17.45 7.32
N GLY A 23 16.34 -17.38 6.26
CA GLY A 23 15.03 -18.05 6.23
C GLY A 23 13.91 -17.33 6.99
N LYS A 24 14.15 -16.11 7.49
CA LYS A 24 13.19 -15.37 8.30
C LYS A 24 12.83 -14.03 7.67
N TYR A 25 11.54 -13.73 7.72
CA TYR A 25 10.98 -12.45 7.35
C TYR A 25 10.98 -11.55 8.59
N HIS A 26 11.70 -10.45 8.57
CA HIS A 26 11.70 -9.43 9.62
C HIS A 26 10.96 -8.19 9.14
N ILE A 27 10.11 -7.64 9.99
CA ILE A 27 9.52 -6.32 9.81
C ILE A 27 9.91 -5.46 11.00
N PHE A 28 10.67 -4.41 10.73
CA PHE A 28 10.72 -3.28 11.62
C PHE A 28 9.65 -2.30 11.19
N SER A 29 9.07 -1.57 12.14
CA SER A 29 8.00 -0.62 11.81
C SER A 29 8.00 0.59 12.71
N LEU A 30 7.58 1.70 12.16
CA LEU A 30 7.37 2.90 12.94
C LEU A 30 6.15 2.72 13.84
N THR A 31 6.34 2.85 15.15
CA THR A 31 5.26 2.72 16.13
C THR A 31 5.12 4.02 16.89
N SER A 32 3.94 4.64 16.79
CA SER A 32 3.63 5.89 17.51
C SER A 32 3.50 5.64 19.02
N PRO A 33 3.81 6.65 19.86
CA PRO A 33 3.51 6.54 21.28
C PRO A 33 2.02 6.30 21.51
N PRO A 34 1.65 5.41 22.44
CA PRO A 34 0.25 5.13 22.76
C PRO A 34 -0.54 6.40 23.12
N GLY A 35 -1.82 6.44 22.72
CA GLY A 35 -2.74 7.55 22.99
C GLY A 35 -2.45 8.84 22.20
N THR A 36 -1.53 8.81 21.25
CA THR A 36 -1.24 9.98 20.40
C THR A 36 -2.00 9.95 19.08
N THR A 37 -2.69 11.04 18.74
CA THR A 37 -3.44 11.18 17.49
C THR A 37 -2.95 12.35 16.63
N VAL A 38 -2.22 13.29 17.22
CA VAL A 38 -1.84 14.55 16.58
C VAL A 38 -0.32 14.71 16.45
N TYR A 39 0.07 15.46 15.42
CA TYR A 39 1.42 15.94 15.20
C TYR A 39 1.79 17.01 16.25
N PRO A 40 3.06 17.10 16.75
CA PRO A 40 4.19 16.22 16.41
C PRO A 40 4.29 14.96 17.30
N ALA A 41 3.51 14.85 18.36
CA ALA A 41 3.63 13.76 19.35
C ALA A 41 3.48 12.37 18.70
N ARG A 42 2.56 12.22 17.75
CA ARG A 42 2.33 10.97 17.02
C ARG A 42 3.56 10.51 16.22
N LEU A 43 4.42 11.42 15.81
CA LEU A 43 5.63 11.12 15.02
C LEU A 43 6.89 10.89 15.88
N ARG A 44 6.76 10.85 17.23
CA ARG A 44 7.84 10.42 18.11
C ARG A 44 7.95 8.88 18.13
N THR A 45 8.13 8.31 16.96
CA THR A 45 8.08 6.86 16.72
C THR A 45 9.32 6.13 17.22
N THR A 46 9.10 4.85 17.53
CA THR A 46 10.13 3.83 17.74
C THR A 46 10.20 2.89 16.53
N TRP A 47 11.24 2.08 16.40
CA TRP A 47 11.22 0.90 15.53
C TRP A 47 10.84 -0.32 16.36
N SER A 48 9.59 -0.75 16.25
CA SER A 48 9.16 -2.07 16.70
C SER A 48 9.73 -3.14 15.78
N HIS A 49 9.80 -4.38 16.26
CA HIS A 49 10.35 -5.49 15.51
C HIS A 49 9.45 -6.73 15.63
N SER A 50 9.17 -7.36 14.52
CA SER A 50 8.49 -8.66 14.44
C SER A 50 9.18 -9.57 13.42
N VAL A 51 9.04 -10.88 13.63
CA VAL A 51 9.65 -11.91 12.77
C VAL A 51 8.64 -13.00 12.43
N SER A 52 8.77 -13.55 11.22
CA SER A 52 7.94 -14.66 10.74
C SER A 52 8.78 -15.66 9.93
N GLU A 53 8.40 -16.93 9.94
CA GLU A 53 8.95 -17.96 9.07
C GLU A 53 8.04 -18.24 7.85
N ASP A 54 6.79 -17.75 7.87
CA ASP A 54 5.77 -18.10 6.86
C ASP A 54 4.93 -16.92 6.35
N LEU A 55 5.32 -15.68 6.64
CA LEU A 55 4.60 -14.42 6.30
C LEU A 55 3.28 -14.19 7.02
N VAL A 56 2.70 -15.19 7.67
CA VAL A 56 1.37 -15.13 8.29
C VAL A 56 1.43 -15.08 9.80
N HIS A 57 2.27 -15.93 10.39
CA HIS A 57 2.44 -16.03 11.83
C HIS A 57 3.66 -15.20 12.25
N TRP A 58 3.39 -14.14 12.99
CA TRP A 58 4.41 -13.17 13.41
C TRP A 58 4.63 -13.25 14.91
N GLU A 59 5.89 -13.29 15.30
CA GLU A 59 6.34 -13.17 16.69
C GLU A 59 6.85 -11.75 16.93
N GLU A 60 6.40 -11.12 18.02
CA GLU A 60 6.87 -9.82 18.44
C GLU A 60 8.22 -9.94 19.15
N LEU A 61 9.18 -9.17 18.73
CA LEU A 61 10.51 -9.07 19.31
C LEU A 61 10.66 -7.75 20.10
N PRO A 62 11.70 -7.61 20.92
CA PRO A 62 11.99 -6.34 21.59
C PRO A 62 12.10 -5.18 20.60
N THR A 63 11.62 -4.00 20.99
CA THR A 63 11.76 -2.77 20.22
C THR A 63 13.24 -2.53 19.88
N ALA A 64 13.54 -2.40 18.58
CA ALA A 64 14.88 -2.29 18.06
C ALA A 64 15.51 -0.92 18.33
N LEU A 65 14.77 0.17 18.06
CA LEU A 65 15.29 1.53 18.23
C LEU A 65 14.27 2.43 18.94
N TYR A 66 14.74 3.18 19.91
CA TYR A 66 13.97 4.19 20.62
C TYR A 66 14.40 5.60 20.21
N PRO A 67 13.52 6.62 20.32
CA PRO A 67 13.96 8.01 20.29
C PRO A 67 15.06 8.28 21.31
N GLY A 68 15.86 9.28 21.03
CA GLY A 68 16.89 9.76 21.97
C GLY A 68 16.38 10.81 22.93
N GLU A 69 17.31 11.50 23.59
CA GLU A 69 17.03 12.57 24.52
C GLU A 69 17.81 13.84 24.17
N GLY A 70 17.37 14.98 24.67
CA GLY A 70 18.06 16.26 24.54
C GLY A 70 18.25 16.67 23.08
N ASP A 71 19.52 16.87 22.69
CA ASP A 71 19.93 17.34 21.36
C ASP A 71 20.38 16.19 20.44
N GLU A 72 20.14 14.94 20.81
CA GLU A 72 20.44 13.81 19.94
C GLU A 72 19.68 13.90 18.60
N PRO A 73 20.32 13.52 17.48
CA PRO A 73 19.72 13.69 16.15
C PRO A 73 18.40 12.95 15.94
N HIS A 74 18.03 12.07 16.86
CA HIS A 74 16.79 11.29 16.87
C HIS A 74 15.94 11.49 18.13
N ALA A 75 16.12 12.62 18.83
CA ALA A 75 15.41 12.92 20.09
C ALA A 75 13.89 13.05 19.92
N SER A 76 13.43 13.54 18.76
CA SER A 76 12.00 13.71 18.45
C SER A 76 11.37 12.51 17.73
N GLY A 77 12.17 11.51 17.32
CA GLY A 77 11.67 10.29 16.68
C GLY A 77 12.76 9.54 15.90
N VAL A 78 12.52 8.24 15.74
CA VAL A 78 13.27 7.37 14.82
C VAL A 78 12.34 7.08 13.66
N TRP A 79 12.66 7.60 12.49
CA TRP A 79 11.80 7.47 11.30
C TRP A 79 12.34 6.42 10.33
N THR A 80 11.71 6.32 9.18
CA THR A 80 11.94 5.28 8.17
C THR A 80 13.41 5.13 7.78
N GLY A 81 13.74 3.91 7.38
CA GLY A 81 15.07 3.52 6.96
C GLY A 81 15.12 2.15 6.30
N SER A 82 16.23 1.47 6.46
CA SER A 82 16.44 0.10 5.96
C SER A 82 17.45 -0.66 6.81
N VAL A 83 17.38 -1.98 6.74
CA VAL A 83 18.33 -2.90 7.37
C VAL A 83 19.08 -3.67 6.28
N ILE A 84 20.36 -3.88 6.47
CA ILE A 84 21.22 -4.72 5.64
C ILE A 84 22.15 -5.57 6.51
N TYR A 85 22.42 -6.82 6.11
CA TYR A 85 23.50 -7.60 6.64
C TYR A 85 24.75 -7.43 5.75
N GLY A 86 25.81 -6.96 6.32
CA GLY A 86 27.06 -6.71 5.61
C GLY A 86 28.24 -6.62 6.56
N GLU A 87 29.47 -6.83 6.08
CA GLU A 87 30.68 -6.75 6.90
C GLU A 87 30.59 -7.56 8.20
N GLY A 88 29.83 -8.67 8.18
CA GLY A 88 29.70 -9.63 9.28
C GLY A 88 28.70 -9.27 10.38
N LYS A 89 27.88 -8.24 10.22
CA LYS A 89 26.85 -7.82 11.18
C LYS A 89 25.65 -7.15 10.51
N TYR A 90 24.62 -6.88 11.28
CA TYR A 90 23.46 -6.13 10.83
C TYR A 90 23.72 -4.63 10.97
N HIS A 91 23.26 -3.86 9.97
CA HIS A 91 23.29 -2.41 9.94
C HIS A 91 21.89 -1.86 9.70
N ALA A 92 21.44 -0.95 10.56
CA ALA A 92 20.23 -0.16 10.37
C ALA A 92 20.63 1.27 10.01
N PHE A 93 20.20 1.74 8.85
CA PHE A 93 20.26 3.15 8.50
C PHE A 93 18.86 3.72 8.59
N TYR A 94 18.69 4.79 9.37
CA TYR A 94 17.38 5.35 9.68
C TYR A 94 17.41 6.88 9.68
N THR A 95 16.23 7.45 9.55
CA THR A 95 16.09 8.90 9.69
C THR A 95 16.04 9.26 11.16
N GLY A 96 17.02 10.00 11.62
CA GLY A 96 16.96 10.71 12.90
C GLY A 96 16.15 11.97 12.76
N TYR A 97 15.12 12.14 13.61
CA TYR A 97 14.28 13.32 13.66
C TYR A 97 14.44 14.06 14.97
N CYS A 98 14.81 15.34 14.87
CA CYS A 98 14.97 16.23 16.03
C CYS A 98 14.42 17.62 15.69
N LEU A 99 13.30 18.00 16.29
CA LEU A 99 12.61 19.28 16.04
C LEU A 99 13.45 20.51 16.40
N THR A 100 14.34 20.38 17.38
CA THR A 100 15.16 21.49 17.90
C THR A 100 16.52 21.61 17.20
N ALA A 101 16.91 20.61 16.39
CA ALA A 101 18.18 20.61 15.69
C ALA A 101 18.17 21.55 14.48
N GLU A 102 19.35 22.01 14.08
CA GLU A 102 19.54 22.80 12.86
C GLU A 102 19.08 22.02 11.61
N TYR A 103 19.42 20.73 11.55
CA TYR A 103 18.94 19.80 10.54
C TYR A 103 17.95 18.85 11.21
N GLN A 104 16.66 19.08 10.99
CA GLN A 104 15.62 18.32 11.66
C GLN A 104 15.56 16.84 11.24
N GLN A 105 16.02 16.54 10.01
CA GLN A 105 16.08 15.20 9.45
C GLN A 105 17.51 14.92 9.01
N THR A 106 18.08 13.85 9.50
CA THR A 106 19.44 13.41 9.18
C THR A 106 19.50 11.91 9.11
N ILE A 107 20.51 11.35 8.47
CA ILE A 107 20.68 9.91 8.41
C ILE A 107 21.54 9.45 9.58
N CYS A 108 20.99 8.54 10.36
CA CYS A 108 21.63 7.89 11.50
C CYS A 108 21.86 6.41 11.22
N HIS A 109 22.76 5.82 12.00
CA HIS A 109 23.20 4.46 11.88
C HIS A 109 23.15 3.74 13.23
N ALA A 110 22.84 2.45 13.21
CA ALA A 110 22.95 1.53 14.33
C ALA A 110 23.42 0.16 13.83
N THR A 111 24.04 -0.62 14.71
CA THR A 111 24.52 -1.98 14.40
C THR A 111 23.99 -3.00 15.39
N SER A 112 23.94 -4.25 14.95
CA SER A 112 23.57 -5.39 15.79
C SER A 112 24.36 -6.64 15.37
N GLU A 113 24.72 -7.48 16.34
CA GLU A 113 25.35 -8.78 16.09
C GLU A 113 24.31 -9.90 15.91
N ASP A 114 23.11 -9.71 16.46
CA ASP A 114 22.05 -10.73 16.53
C ASP A 114 20.75 -10.32 15.77
N GLY A 115 20.72 -9.10 15.20
CA GLY A 115 19.53 -8.53 14.55
C GLY A 115 18.43 -8.11 15.53
N ILE A 116 18.61 -8.27 16.82
CA ILE A 116 17.62 -8.01 17.88
C ILE A 116 18.07 -6.85 18.78
N THR A 117 19.31 -6.92 19.26
CA THR A 117 19.89 -5.91 20.16
C THR A 117 20.68 -4.90 19.35
N TRP A 118 20.25 -3.65 19.33
CA TRP A 118 20.84 -2.62 18.49
C TRP A 118 21.61 -1.58 19.29
N THR A 119 22.78 -1.22 18.77
CA THR A 119 23.63 -0.16 19.32
C THR A 119 23.70 0.99 18.32
N LYS A 120 23.23 2.17 18.72
CA LYS A 120 23.33 3.39 17.92
C LYS A 120 24.79 3.83 17.79
N ASP A 121 25.16 4.29 16.60
CA ASP A 121 26.50 4.80 16.35
C ASP A 121 26.74 6.12 17.11
N ALA A 122 27.86 6.19 17.81
CA ALA A 122 28.26 7.40 18.51
C ALA A 122 28.58 8.59 17.59
N ALA A 123 28.85 8.32 16.30
CA ALA A 123 29.10 9.33 15.28
C ALA A 123 27.82 9.89 14.65
N ASN A 124 26.63 9.47 15.09
CA ASN A 124 25.38 9.99 14.54
C ASN A 124 25.25 11.52 14.68
N PRO A 125 24.74 12.22 13.63
CA PRO A 125 24.28 11.70 12.35
C PRO A 125 25.46 11.38 11.40
N VAL A 126 25.36 10.28 10.63
CA VAL A 126 26.41 9.85 9.68
C VAL A 126 26.33 10.56 8.33
N ILE A 127 25.15 11.03 7.91
CA ILE A 127 24.98 11.86 6.69
C ILE A 127 23.99 12.98 6.99
N THR A 128 24.39 14.21 6.72
CA THR A 128 23.58 15.43 6.87
C THR A 128 23.21 16.04 5.51
N PRO A 129 22.15 16.87 5.42
CA PRO A 129 21.81 17.54 4.17
C PRO A 129 22.94 18.47 3.71
N MET A 130 23.19 18.46 2.39
CA MET A 130 24.05 19.44 1.72
C MET A 130 23.20 20.67 1.38
N ILE A 131 23.09 21.62 2.30
CA ILE A 131 22.14 22.76 2.24
C ILE A 131 22.36 23.73 1.08
N GLU A 132 23.51 23.69 0.41
CA GLU A 132 23.75 24.45 -0.81
C GLU A 132 23.03 23.87 -2.03
N LEU A 133 22.64 22.60 -1.97
CA LEU A 133 22.01 21.86 -3.07
C LEU A 133 20.59 21.42 -2.75
N TYR A 134 20.31 21.13 -1.47
CA TYR A 134 19.07 20.52 -1.02
C TYR A 134 18.41 21.29 0.13
N GLU A 135 17.10 21.13 0.27
CA GLU A 135 16.37 21.65 1.42
C GLU A 135 16.75 20.94 2.72
N LYS A 136 16.88 21.67 3.80
CA LYS A 136 17.35 21.15 5.10
C LYS A 136 16.28 20.34 5.87
N LEU A 137 15.00 20.44 5.45
CA LEU A 137 13.87 19.82 6.16
C LEU A 137 13.41 18.48 5.57
N ASP A 138 13.87 18.15 4.36
CA ASP A 138 13.50 16.91 3.66
C ASP A 138 14.79 16.14 3.32
N TRP A 139 15.24 15.33 4.28
CA TRP A 139 16.44 14.49 4.14
C TRP A 139 16.26 13.21 4.94
N ARG A 140 15.60 12.20 4.33
CA ARG A 140 15.09 11.04 5.05
C ARG A 140 15.02 9.75 4.24
N ASP A 141 14.51 8.70 4.89
CA ASP A 141 14.17 7.38 4.35
C ASP A 141 15.35 6.69 3.67
N PRO A 142 16.49 6.52 4.37
CA PRO A 142 17.65 5.89 3.76
C PRO A 142 17.35 4.43 3.39
N TYR A 143 17.68 4.06 2.15
CA TYR A 143 17.61 2.69 1.68
C TYR A 143 18.97 2.20 1.25
N VAL A 144 19.51 1.20 1.93
CA VAL A 144 20.84 0.66 1.68
C VAL A 144 20.76 -0.71 1.04
N PHE A 145 21.57 -0.93 0.00
CA PHE A 145 21.74 -2.23 -0.63
C PHE A 145 23.12 -2.33 -1.26
N TYR A 146 23.60 -3.58 -1.47
CA TYR A 146 24.81 -3.80 -2.23
C TYR A 146 24.50 -3.83 -3.73
N ASN A 147 25.19 -3.01 -4.51
CA ASN A 147 25.03 -2.98 -5.96
C ASN A 147 26.13 -3.88 -6.60
N GLU A 148 25.69 -5.04 -7.10
CA GLU A 148 26.56 -6.03 -7.72
C GLU A 148 27.25 -5.52 -9.00
N GLU A 149 26.65 -4.57 -9.73
CA GLU A 149 27.23 -3.99 -10.94
C GLU A 149 28.33 -2.95 -10.61
N ASP A 150 28.11 -2.15 -9.56
CA ASP A 150 29.03 -1.09 -9.11
C ASP A 150 30.02 -1.58 -8.03
N LYS A 151 29.82 -2.81 -7.51
CA LYS A 151 30.67 -3.45 -6.50
C LYS A 151 30.87 -2.61 -5.23
N CYS A 152 29.80 -1.97 -4.77
CA CYS A 152 29.78 -1.20 -3.54
C CYS A 152 28.36 -1.08 -2.97
N TYR A 153 28.26 -0.64 -1.74
CA TYR A 153 27.00 -0.29 -1.10
C TYR A 153 26.49 1.05 -1.61
N TRP A 154 25.21 1.09 -1.91
CA TRP A 154 24.50 2.30 -2.26
C TRP A 154 23.54 2.67 -1.15
N ILE A 155 23.42 3.96 -0.83
CA ILE A 155 22.35 4.50 0.01
C ILE A 155 21.57 5.53 -0.80
N LEU A 156 20.25 5.31 -0.89
CA LEU A 156 19.31 6.23 -1.48
C LEU A 156 18.69 7.07 -0.37
N ILE A 157 18.56 8.38 -0.58
CA ILE A 157 18.00 9.32 0.39
C ILE A 157 16.92 10.15 -0.31
N SER A 158 15.75 10.26 0.29
CA SER A 158 14.67 11.14 -0.13
C SER A 158 15.03 12.58 0.16
N ALA A 159 14.99 13.46 -0.84
CA ALA A 159 15.43 14.85 -0.72
C ALA A 159 14.67 15.80 -1.65
N ARG A 160 14.96 17.10 -1.54
CA ARG A 160 14.37 18.16 -2.36
C ARG A 160 15.44 19.12 -2.86
N ARG A 161 15.60 19.26 -4.18
CA ARG A 161 16.60 20.11 -4.83
C ARG A 161 16.21 21.59 -4.82
N LEU A 162 17.16 22.48 -4.50
CA LEU A 162 16.91 23.92 -4.46
C LEU A 162 16.76 24.57 -5.84
N ASP A 163 17.38 23.99 -6.88
CA ASP A 163 17.39 24.49 -8.25
C ASP A 163 16.13 24.16 -9.07
N MET A 164 15.10 23.54 -8.44
CA MET A 164 13.84 23.16 -9.07
C MET A 164 12.66 23.98 -8.54
N PRO A 165 11.56 24.10 -9.31
CA PRO A 165 10.32 24.71 -8.81
C PRO A 165 9.83 24.05 -7.52
N VAL A 166 9.38 24.82 -6.53
CA VAL A 166 9.09 24.35 -5.16
C VAL A 166 8.27 23.06 -5.09
N THR A 167 7.19 22.95 -5.88
CA THR A 167 6.31 21.78 -5.89
C THR A 167 6.88 20.58 -6.65
N ARG A 168 8.06 20.73 -7.29
CA ARG A 168 8.69 19.72 -8.15
C ARG A 168 10.12 19.37 -7.74
N ARG A 169 10.50 19.75 -6.52
CA ARG A 169 11.86 19.60 -5.98
C ARG A 169 12.24 18.17 -5.61
N GLY A 170 11.25 17.28 -5.49
CA GLY A 170 11.50 15.92 -5.04
C GLY A 170 12.53 15.18 -5.88
N CYS A 171 13.50 14.59 -5.19
CA CYS A 171 14.56 13.79 -5.80
C CYS A 171 15.01 12.67 -4.86
N ILE A 172 15.67 11.68 -5.44
CA ILE A 172 16.36 10.61 -4.74
C ILE A 172 17.86 10.84 -4.92
N VAL A 173 18.57 11.00 -3.82
CA VAL A 173 20.01 11.25 -3.78
C VAL A 173 20.75 9.95 -3.53
N LEU A 174 21.89 9.76 -4.18
CA LEU A 174 22.76 8.60 -4.05
C LEU A 174 24.06 8.96 -3.36
N TYR A 175 24.41 8.16 -2.35
CA TYR A 175 25.78 8.04 -1.84
C TYR A 175 26.26 6.59 -2.02
N ARG A 176 27.57 6.38 -2.04
CA ARG A 176 28.23 5.09 -2.20
C ARG A 176 29.23 4.84 -1.08
N SER A 177 29.40 3.57 -0.70
CA SER A 177 30.35 3.16 0.31
C SER A 177 30.99 1.81 -0.05
N LYS A 178 32.21 1.59 0.40
CA LYS A 178 32.90 0.27 0.31
C LYS A 178 32.77 -0.55 1.60
N ASP A 179 32.36 0.09 2.70
CA ASP A 179 32.51 -0.45 4.06
C ASP A 179 31.32 -0.15 4.99
N LEU A 180 30.19 0.42 4.47
CA LEU A 180 29.02 0.86 5.24
C LEU A 180 29.29 1.95 6.30
N VAL A 181 30.51 2.53 6.32
CA VAL A 181 30.94 3.55 7.28
C VAL A 181 31.26 4.86 6.56
N ASN A 182 32.07 4.78 5.50
CA ASN A 182 32.53 5.95 4.75
C ASN A 182 31.65 6.14 3.50
N TRP A 183 30.85 7.18 3.48
CA TRP A 183 29.89 7.48 2.42
C TRP A 183 30.36 8.62 1.52
N GLU A 184 30.47 8.35 0.23
CA GLU A 184 30.82 9.31 -0.81
C GLU A 184 29.58 9.79 -1.55
N TYR A 185 29.37 11.09 -1.59
CA TYR A 185 28.30 11.71 -2.35
C TYR A 185 28.47 11.49 -3.85
N TYR A 186 27.44 10.94 -4.50
CA TYR A 186 27.41 10.75 -5.95
C TYR A 186 26.62 11.85 -6.65
N GLY A 187 25.42 12.18 -6.14
CA GLY A 187 24.52 13.16 -6.74
C GLY A 187 23.05 12.70 -6.74
N PRO A 188 22.17 13.48 -7.38
CA PRO A 188 20.79 13.05 -7.57
C PRO A 188 20.73 11.90 -8.58
N LEU A 189 20.23 10.73 -8.12
CA LEU A 189 19.99 9.55 -8.97
C LEU A 189 18.73 9.72 -9.82
N TYR A 190 17.69 10.34 -9.24
CA TYR A 190 16.40 10.50 -9.90
C TYR A 190 15.70 11.78 -9.45
N SER A 191 15.25 12.59 -10.41
CA SER A 191 14.48 13.81 -10.18
C SER A 191 13.38 13.87 -11.23
N ALA A 192 12.21 13.29 -10.89
CA ALA A 192 11.12 13.16 -11.86
C ALA A 192 10.41 14.49 -12.15
N GLY A 193 10.50 15.47 -11.26
CA GLY A 193 9.76 16.73 -11.35
C GLY A 193 8.23 16.57 -11.24
N ASN A 194 7.77 15.45 -10.68
CA ASN A 194 6.35 15.08 -10.56
C ASN A 194 5.92 14.78 -9.13
N THR A 195 6.74 15.09 -8.16
CA THR A 195 6.41 14.97 -6.74
C THR A 195 7.12 16.02 -5.91
N ASN A 196 6.50 16.39 -4.81
CA ASN A 196 7.07 17.30 -3.81
C ASN A 196 8.31 16.68 -3.17
N CYS A 197 8.16 15.45 -2.64
CA CYS A 197 9.24 14.63 -2.10
C CYS A 197 8.91 13.15 -2.34
N PRO A 198 9.80 12.34 -2.93
CA PRO A 198 9.63 10.89 -2.98
C PRO A 198 9.96 10.30 -1.61
N GLU A 199 9.03 9.57 -0.98
CA GLU A 199 9.24 8.93 0.32
C GLU A 199 9.52 7.44 0.17
N CYS A 200 10.19 6.86 1.15
CA CYS A 200 10.41 5.41 1.27
C CYS A 200 10.96 4.78 -0.02
N SER A 201 11.88 5.47 -0.66
CA SER A 201 12.45 4.98 -1.92
C SER A 201 13.28 3.72 -1.72
N GLU A 202 13.14 2.78 -2.65
CA GLU A 202 13.97 1.57 -2.72
C GLU A 202 14.31 1.21 -4.16
N MET A 203 15.37 0.44 -4.35
CA MET A 203 15.82 0.00 -5.65
C MET A 203 16.24 -1.47 -5.63
N TYR A 204 15.82 -2.23 -6.63
CA TYR A 204 16.16 -3.64 -6.78
C TYR A 204 16.14 -4.06 -8.25
N LYS A 205 16.64 -5.26 -8.53
CA LYS A 205 16.70 -5.82 -9.88
C LYS A 205 15.93 -7.13 -9.94
N ILE A 206 15.11 -7.31 -10.98
CA ILE A 206 14.51 -8.61 -11.33
C ILE A 206 14.87 -8.90 -12.79
N GLY A 207 15.57 -10.01 -13.03
CA GLY A 207 16.13 -10.30 -14.34
C GLY A 207 17.06 -9.18 -14.82
N ASP A 208 16.81 -8.62 -15.99
CA ASP A 208 17.60 -7.52 -16.58
C ASP A 208 17.00 -6.13 -16.34
N THR A 209 15.99 -6.02 -15.48
CA THR A 209 15.28 -4.76 -15.25
C THR A 209 15.50 -4.27 -13.82
N TRP A 210 15.94 -3.03 -13.70
CA TRP A 210 16.00 -2.28 -12.46
C TRP A 210 14.66 -1.62 -12.17
N TYR A 211 14.24 -1.69 -10.93
CA TYR A 211 13.03 -1.07 -10.39
C TYR A 211 13.43 -0.05 -9.32
N LEU A 212 12.87 1.14 -9.42
CA LEU A 212 12.98 2.22 -8.43
C LEU A 212 11.57 2.56 -7.98
N SER A 213 11.21 2.14 -6.77
CA SER A 213 9.91 2.46 -6.17
C SER A 213 10.02 3.58 -5.16
N TYR A 214 8.94 4.35 -5.01
CA TYR A 214 8.82 5.41 -4.03
C TYR A 214 7.35 5.78 -3.80
N SER A 215 7.07 6.35 -2.64
CA SER A 215 5.74 6.82 -2.27
C SER A 215 5.58 8.30 -2.53
N ARG A 216 4.37 8.72 -2.90
CA ARG A 216 3.99 10.11 -3.12
C ARG A 216 2.85 10.47 -2.18
N PHE A 217 2.89 11.68 -1.61
CA PHE A 217 1.82 12.20 -0.75
C PHE A 217 1.17 13.48 -1.30
N SER A 218 1.86 14.19 -2.17
CA SER A 218 1.47 15.54 -2.59
C SER A 218 0.60 15.59 -3.84
N GLU A 219 0.65 14.56 -4.71
CA GLU A 219 -0.11 14.52 -5.95
C GLU A 219 -1.27 13.54 -5.84
N PHE A 220 -0.93 12.27 -5.76
CA PHE A 220 -1.86 11.18 -5.54
C PHE A 220 -1.21 10.22 -4.55
N VAL A 221 -1.82 10.05 -3.39
CA VAL A 221 -1.25 9.21 -2.32
C VAL A 221 -1.16 7.77 -2.79
N ASN A 222 0.04 7.31 -3.09
CA ASN A 222 0.32 5.93 -3.52
C ASN A 222 1.81 5.62 -3.59
N THR A 223 2.16 4.35 -3.58
CA THR A 223 3.50 3.85 -3.94
C THR A 223 3.54 3.50 -5.41
N ILE A 224 4.51 4.06 -6.12
CA ILE A 224 4.72 3.87 -7.56
C ILE A 224 6.14 3.40 -7.84
N TYR A 225 6.38 2.91 -9.05
CA TYR A 225 7.72 2.51 -9.48
C TYR A 225 8.09 3.02 -10.86
N ARG A 226 9.38 2.98 -11.14
CA ARG A 226 10.01 3.26 -12.43
C ARG A 226 10.89 2.09 -12.81
N THR A 227 11.15 1.93 -14.11
CA THR A 227 11.98 0.85 -14.64
C THR A 227 13.13 1.41 -15.46
N SER A 228 14.26 0.67 -15.46
CA SER A 228 15.44 0.95 -16.29
C SER A 228 16.23 -0.31 -16.60
N LYS A 229 17.06 -0.29 -17.63
CA LYS A 229 18.07 -1.32 -17.90
C LYS A 229 19.43 -1.03 -17.27
N SER A 230 19.57 0.12 -16.65
CA SER A 230 20.78 0.53 -15.92
C SER A 230 20.41 1.05 -14.53
N PRO A 231 21.22 0.81 -13.49
CA PRO A 231 20.97 1.34 -12.14
C PRO A 231 21.02 2.88 -12.10
N PHE A 232 21.60 3.51 -13.09
CA PHE A 232 21.65 4.97 -13.22
C PHE A 232 20.53 5.57 -14.08
N GLY A 233 19.60 4.75 -14.57
CA GLY A 233 18.56 5.18 -15.50
C GLY A 233 18.99 5.10 -16.98
N PRO A 234 18.27 5.74 -17.92
CA PRO A 234 17.09 6.59 -17.68
C PRO A 234 15.89 5.80 -17.15
N TRP A 235 15.24 6.38 -16.15
CA TRP A 235 14.08 5.79 -15.49
C TRP A 235 12.78 6.07 -16.28
N LYS A 236 12.02 5.04 -16.57
CA LYS A 236 10.77 5.13 -17.35
C LYS A 236 9.56 4.75 -16.51
N LYS A 237 8.45 5.44 -16.74
CA LYS A 237 7.15 5.07 -16.18
C LYS A 237 6.60 3.87 -16.97
N PRO A 238 6.27 2.74 -16.32
CA PRO A 238 5.51 1.66 -16.96
C PRO A 238 4.04 2.05 -17.14
N LYS A 239 3.26 1.25 -17.87
CA LYS A 239 1.83 1.51 -18.05
C LYS A 239 1.07 1.42 -16.73
N LYS A 240 1.40 0.42 -15.90
CA LYS A 240 0.84 0.19 -14.55
C LYS A 240 1.96 0.44 -13.54
N ASP A 241 2.03 1.59 -12.90
CA ASP A 241 3.14 1.97 -12.04
C ASP A 241 2.84 1.98 -10.53
N GLY A 242 1.62 1.69 -10.10
CA GLY A 242 1.29 1.63 -8.69
C GLY A 242 1.25 0.21 -8.14
N ILE A 243 1.51 0.03 -6.86
CA ILE A 243 1.58 -1.29 -6.21
C ILE A 243 0.23 -1.70 -5.59
N GLY A 244 -0.45 -0.86 -4.80
CA GLY A 244 -1.62 -1.29 -4.05
C GLY A 244 -2.71 -0.22 -3.87
N GLY A 245 -2.64 0.90 -4.58
CA GLY A 245 -3.60 1.99 -4.46
C GLY A 245 -3.30 2.95 -3.32
N ARG A 246 -4.29 3.83 -3.01
CA ARG A 246 -4.11 4.98 -2.11
C ARG A 246 -3.84 4.58 -0.66
N ARG A 247 -4.42 3.49 -0.18
CA ARG A 247 -4.31 3.04 1.22
C ARG A 247 -3.41 1.81 1.39
N PHE A 248 -2.50 1.63 0.46
CA PHE A 248 -1.32 0.77 0.55
C PHE A 248 -0.09 1.69 0.49
N TYR A 249 0.16 2.41 1.59
CA TYR A 249 1.09 3.54 1.59
C TYR A 249 2.45 3.18 2.17
N ALA A 250 3.48 3.96 1.77
CA ALA A 250 4.88 3.83 2.17
C ALA A 250 5.41 2.40 1.97
N ALA A 251 4.98 1.76 0.88
CA ALA A 251 5.28 0.38 0.62
C ALA A 251 6.76 0.16 0.34
N LYS A 252 7.36 -0.77 1.08
CA LYS A 252 8.73 -1.25 0.92
C LYS A 252 8.74 -2.77 0.82
N SER A 253 9.78 -3.32 0.19
CA SER A 253 9.79 -4.73 -0.14
C SER A 253 11.00 -5.48 0.38
N MET A 254 10.85 -6.79 0.52
CA MET A 254 11.94 -7.74 0.70
C MET A 254 11.77 -8.92 -0.26
N GLN A 255 12.88 -9.59 -0.55
CA GLN A 255 12.91 -10.79 -1.38
C GLN A 255 13.33 -11.98 -0.54
N ASP A 256 12.62 -13.10 -0.66
CA ASP A 256 12.97 -14.35 0.00
C ASP A 256 14.01 -15.18 -0.78
N ASP A 257 14.46 -16.30 -0.20
CA ASP A 257 15.43 -17.22 -0.82
C ASP A 257 14.88 -17.90 -2.09
N ASN A 258 13.57 -17.90 -2.31
CA ASN A 258 12.94 -18.43 -3.52
C ASN A 258 12.86 -17.37 -4.62
N GLY A 259 13.33 -16.17 -4.38
CA GLY A 259 13.29 -15.06 -5.32
C GLY A 259 11.92 -14.38 -5.40
N ARG A 260 10.97 -14.72 -4.52
CA ARG A 260 9.68 -14.04 -4.41
C ARG A 260 9.87 -12.69 -3.71
N ARG A 261 9.15 -11.67 -4.18
CA ARG A 261 9.24 -10.32 -3.60
C ARG A 261 7.89 -9.89 -3.09
N PHE A 262 7.90 -9.41 -1.84
CA PHE A 262 6.71 -8.99 -1.11
C PHE A 262 6.84 -7.53 -0.70
N TYR A 263 5.82 -6.73 -1.04
CA TYR A 263 5.66 -5.37 -0.56
C TYR A 263 4.82 -5.34 0.71
N PHE A 264 5.29 -4.61 1.70
CA PHE A 264 4.62 -4.35 2.98
C PHE A 264 4.27 -2.87 3.04
N ALA A 265 3.07 -2.57 3.48
CA ALA A 265 2.54 -1.23 3.56
C ALA A 265 1.54 -1.10 4.70
N TRP A 266 1.11 0.10 4.97
CA TRP A 266 0.11 0.38 5.98
C TRP A 266 -1.05 1.20 5.41
N ALA A 267 -2.24 0.98 5.98
CA ALA A 267 -3.44 1.76 5.72
C ALA A 267 -3.69 2.72 6.88
N HIS A 268 -3.99 3.95 6.56
CA HIS A 268 -4.17 5.04 7.52
C HIS A 268 -5.32 4.79 8.49
N ASP A 269 -5.16 5.22 9.74
CA ASP A 269 -6.27 5.38 10.68
C ASP A 269 -7.14 6.57 10.30
N ARG A 270 -8.39 6.54 10.75
CA ARG A 270 -9.34 7.66 10.57
C ARG A 270 -9.87 8.16 11.91
N ALA A 271 -10.10 9.45 11.97
CA ALA A 271 -10.74 10.07 13.13
C ALA A 271 -12.08 9.39 13.44
N GLU A 272 -12.28 9.07 14.72
CA GLU A 272 -13.51 8.46 15.23
C GLU A 272 -13.90 7.12 14.58
N ASN A 273 -12.98 6.45 13.87
CA ASN A 273 -13.27 5.27 13.04
C ASN A 273 -14.50 5.50 12.14
N SER A 274 -14.53 6.64 11.47
CA SER A 274 -15.66 7.09 10.65
C SER A 274 -15.25 7.30 9.20
N ASP A 275 -16.12 6.89 8.24
CA ASP A 275 -15.89 7.12 6.81
C ASP A 275 -15.84 8.61 6.43
N ARG A 276 -16.22 9.51 7.32
CA ARG A 276 -16.12 10.96 7.19
C ARG A 276 -14.93 11.56 7.97
N GLY A 277 -14.27 10.74 8.82
CA GLY A 277 -13.15 11.17 9.62
C GLY A 277 -11.94 11.54 8.76
N GLU A 278 -11.12 12.47 9.24
CA GLU A 278 -9.83 12.78 8.64
C GLU A 278 -8.86 11.59 8.78
N TRP A 279 -7.99 11.43 7.79
CA TRP A 279 -6.96 10.42 7.85
C TRP A 279 -5.79 10.86 8.73
N TYR A 280 -5.33 9.97 9.59
CA TYR A 280 -4.14 10.19 10.42
C TYR A 280 -2.93 9.51 9.79
N TRP A 281 -1.75 10.01 10.10
CA TRP A 281 -0.52 9.27 9.84
C TRP A 281 -0.47 8.03 10.74
N GLY A 282 -0.02 6.90 10.17
CA GLY A 282 -0.03 5.59 10.83
C GLY A 282 -1.42 4.95 10.81
N GLY A 283 -1.47 3.68 11.13
CA GLY A 283 -2.68 2.90 11.14
C GLY A 283 -2.41 1.42 11.33
N THR A 284 -2.69 0.60 10.31
CA THR A 284 -2.62 -0.85 10.41
C THR A 284 -1.92 -1.44 9.18
N PHE A 285 -1.16 -2.53 9.34
CA PHE A 285 -0.56 -3.22 8.19
C PHE A 285 -1.61 -3.80 7.26
N CYS A 286 -1.34 -3.67 5.97
CA CYS A 286 -2.04 -4.38 4.90
C CYS A 286 -1.53 -5.83 4.81
N ILE A 287 -2.27 -6.70 4.15
CA ILE A 287 -1.74 -7.98 3.68
C ILE A 287 -0.58 -7.68 2.71
N PRO A 288 0.57 -8.36 2.83
CA PRO A 288 1.66 -8.17 1.89
C PRO A 288 1.23 -8.43 0.46
N HIS A 289 1.71 -7.63 -0.48
CA HIS A 289 1.47 -7.85 -1.90
C HIS A 289 2.68 -8.55 -2.53
N GLU A 290 2.49 -9.72 -3.09
CA GLU A 290 3.51 -10.39 -3.89
C GLU A 290 3.56 -9.77 -5.29
N VAL A 291 4.75 -9.38 -5.76
CA VAL A 291 4.93 -8.83 -7.10
C VAL A 291 5.69 -9.79 -8.00
N VAL A 292 5.25 -9.86 -9.25
CA VAL A 292 5.84 -10.68 -10.29
C VAL A 292 6.17 -9.81 -11.50
N ALA A 293 7.42 -9.85 -11.95
CA ALA A 293 7.80 -9.11 -13.15
C ALA A 293 7.27 -9.80 -14.41
N THR A 294 6.58 -9.04 -15.26
CA THR A 294 6.12 -9.49 -16.58
C THR A 294 7.26 -9.44 -17.60
N ALA A 295 7.07 -10.07 -18.75
CA ALA A 295 8.07 -10.09 -19.82
C ALA A 295 8.43 -8.69 -20.36
N ASP A 296 7.51 -7.72 -20.28
CA ASP A 296 7.73 -6.33 -20.67
C ASP A 296 8.23 -5.44 -19.52
N GLY A 297 8.53 -6.05 -18.36
CA GLY A 297 9.11 -5.38 -17.18
C GLY A 297 8.11 -4.63 -16.33
N GLN A 298 6.81 -4.85 -16.49
CA GLN A 298 5.81 -4.36 -15.53
C GLN A 298 5.76 -5.29 -14.30
N LEU A 299 5.19 -4.81 -13.21
CA LEU A 299 4.91 -5.61 -12.03
C LEU A 299 3.42 -5.94 -11.98
N ASP A 300 3.12 -7.21 -12.03
CA ASP A 300 1.83 -7.75 -11.66
C ASP A 300 1.80 -7.96 -10.14
N VAL A 301 0.61 -7.80 -9.54
CA VAL A 301 0.42 -7.84 -8.09
C VAL A 301 -0.60 -8.89 -7.74
N LYS A 302 -0.27 -9.79 -6.83
CA LYS A 302 -1.15 -10.87 -6.37
C LYS A 302 -1.18 -11.04 -4.86
N LEU A 303 -2.23 -11.67 -4.37
CA LEU A 303 -2.34 -12.11 -2.99
C LEU A 303 -1.42 -13.32 -2.76
N PRO A 304 -0.51 -13.29 -1.76
CA PRO A 304 0.31 -14.45 -1.44
C PRO A 304 -0.54 -15.67 -1.06
N GLU A 305 -0.14 -16.85 -1.54
CA GLU A 305 -0.87 -18.10 -1.30
C GLU A 305 -0.95 -18.45 0.20
N GLU A 306 0.03 -18.04 0.98
CA GLU A 306 0.05 -18.22 2.43
C GLU A 306 -1.19 -17.59 3.08
N TYR A 307 -1.60 -16.40 2.61
CA TYR A 307 -2.81 -15.73 3.09
C TYR A 307 -4.10 -16.39 2.56
N VAL A 308 -4.12 -16.85 1.30
CA VAL A 308 -5.26 -17.60 0.76
C VAL A 308 -5.52 -18.85 1.60
N ASN A 309 -4.45 -19.56 1.98
CA ASN A 309 -4.51 -20.80 2.74
C ASN A 309 -4.92 -20.63 4.21
N CYS A 310 -5.00 -19.40 4.72
CA CYS A 310 -5.53 -19.13 6.06
C CYS A 310 -7.05 -19.33 6.13
N PHE A 311 -7.76 -19.12 5.04
CA PHE A 311 -9.21 -19.24 4.95
C PHE A 311 -9.61 -20.65 4.54
N LYS A 312 -9.87 -21.52 5.54
CA LYS A 312 -10.06 -22.97 5.34
C LYS A 312 -11.52 -23.39 5.29
N GLU A 313 -12.37 -22.72 6.04
CA GLU A 313 -13.76 -23.12 6.23
C GLU A 313 -14.65 -22.47 5.17
N LYS A 314 -15.41 -23.28 4.43
CA LYS A 314 -16.41 -22.79 3.47
C LYS A 314 -17.54 -22.10 4.22
N VAL A 315 -17.94 -20.92 3.72
CA VAL A 315 -19.11 -20.19 4.17
C VAL A 315 -20.21 -20.37 3.12
N ASP A 316 -21.40 -20.81 3.56
CA ASP A 316 -22.56 -20.89 2.68
C ASP A 316 -23.14 -19.49 2.45
N TRP A 317 -23.60 -19.25 1.23
CA TRP A 317 -24.19 -17.98 0.82
C TRP A 317 -25.45 -18.23 0.00
N LYS A 318 -26.32 -17.22 -0.06
CA LYS A 318 -27.53 -17.23 -0.86
C LYS A 318 -27.60 -15.94 -1.67
N TYR A 319 -27.96 -16.06 -2.96
CA TYR A 319 -28.22 -14.87 -3.78
C TYR A 319 -29.57 -14.28 -3.46
N LEU A 320 -29.61 -12.99 -3.15
CA LEU A 320 -30.79 -12.17 -2.91
C LEU A 320 -30.92 -11.16 -4.04
N PRO A 321 -31.79 -11.40 -5.05
CA PRO A 321 -32.01 -10.45 -6.13
C PRO A 321 -32.75 -9.21 -5.62
N VAL A 322 -32.31 -8.03 -6.10
CA VAL A 322 -32.97 -6.76 -5.81
C VAL A 322 -33.58 -6.16 -7.06
N MET A 323 -32.84 -6.10 -8.16
CA MET A 323 -33.29 -5.48 -9.42
C MET A 323 -32.71 -6.23 -10.63
N GLY A 324 -33.42 -6.21 -11.73
CA GLY A 324 -33.01 -6.75 -13.02
C GLY A 324 -33.15 -8.28 -13.14
N GLU A 325 -32.74 -8.81 -14.28
CA GLU A 325 -32.82 -10.24 -14.56
C GLU A 325 -31.57 -10.97 -14.10
N TYR A 326 -31.76 -12.19 -13.59
CA TYR A 326 -30.66 -13.04 -13.17
C TYR A 326 -30.93 -14.51 -13.47
N LYS A 327 -29.83 -15.29 -13.51
CA LYS A 327 -29.89 -16.76 -13.56
C LYS A 327 -28.87 -17.35 -12.60
N LEU A 328 -29.23 -18.48 -11.99
CA LEU A 328 -28.33 -19.25 -11.14
C LEU A 328 -27.93 -20.53 -11.87
N TYR A 329 -26.63 -20.83 -11.88
CA TYR A 329 -26.10 -22.08 -12.40
C TYR A 329 -25.40 -22.84 -11.27
N GLY A 330 -26.08 -23.83 -10.73
CA GLY A 330 -25.65 -24.51 -9.52
C GLY A 330 -25.60 -23.57 -8.30
N ASP A 331 -24.66 -23.86 -7.39
CA ASP A 331 -24.53 -23.14 -6.10
C ASP A 331 -23.39 -22.10 -6.11
N THR A 332 -22.75 -21.91 -7.26
CA THR A 332 -21.51 -21.10 -7.31
C THR A 332 -21.49 -20.05 -8.44
N THR A 333 -22.58 -19.94 -9.21
CA THR A 333 -22.58 -19.05 -10.38
C THR A 333 -23.86 -18.25 -10.46
N VAL A 334 -23.71 -16.93 -10.62
CA VAL A 334 -24.78 -15.96 -10.84
C VAL A 334 -24.52 -15.25 -12.17
N GLU A 335 -25.47 -15.32 -13.10
CA GLU A 335 -25.47 -14.47 -14.30
C GLU A 335 -26.45 -13.31 -14.05
N LEU A 336 -25.99 -12.08 -14.27
CA LEU A 336 -26.81 -10.88 -14.28
C LEU A 336 -27.00 -10.38 -15.71
N ASP A 337 -28.22 -9.99 -16.06
CA ASP A 337 -28.55 -9.34 -17.31
C ASP A 337 -29.07 -7.94 -17.04
N GLY A 338 -28.20 -6.95 -17.18
CA GLY A 338 -28.45 -5.53 -17.03
C GLY A 338 -28.46 -4.77 -18.36
N CYS A 339 -28.56 -5.47 -19.52
CA CYS A 339 -28.57 -4.81 -20.83
C CYS A 339 -29.76 -3.85 -20.96
N GLY A 340 -29.47 -2.59 -21.27
CA GLY A 340 -30.47 -1.51 -21.34
C GLY A 340 -31.00 -1.07 -19.97
N THR A 341 -30.45 -1.55 -18.86
CA THR A 341 -30.90 -1.26 -17.49
C THR A 341 -29.77 -1.59 -16.49
N THR A 342 -30.13 -1.81 -15.23
CA THR A 342 -29.24 -2.28 -14.18
C THR A 342 -29.79 -3.57 -13.56
N ALA A 343 -28.94 -4.55 -13.33
CA ALA A 343 -29.24 -5.74 -12.56
C ALA A 343 -28.28 -5.85 -11.38
N TYR A 344 -28.83 -6.08 -10.16
CA TYR A 344 -28.00 -6.30 -8.98
C TYR A 344 -28.70 -7.11 -7.89
N GLY A 345 -27.92 -7.64 -7.00
CA GLY A 345 -28.35 -8.32 -5.80
C GLY A 345 -27.19 -8.68 -4.91
N PHE A 346 -27.49 -9.28 -3.77
CA PHE A 346 -26.52 -9.54 -2.72
C PHE A 346 -26.24 -11.03 -2.52
N LEU A 347 -25.04 -11.30 -2.04
CA LEU A 347 -24.64 -12.62 -1.54
C LEU A 347 -24.82 -12.60 -0.01
N GLU A 348 -25.97 -13.03 0.46
CA GLU A 348 -26.26 -13.10 1.89
C GLU A 348 -25.39 -14.17 2.55
N GLN A 349 -24.57 -13.78 3.50
CA GLN A 349 -23.65 -14.61 4.27
C GLN A 349 -23.39 -13.94 5.64
N PRO A 350 -23.04 -14.72 6.70
CA PRO A 350 -23.00 -14.20 8.06
C PRO A 350 -21.66 -13.60 8.51
N GLU A 351 -20.60 -13.70 7.71
CA GLU A 351 -19.24 -13.39 8.17
C GLU A 351 -18.85 -11.95 7.86
N GLU A 352 -18.21 -11.27 8.82
CA GLU A 352 -17.58 -9.93 8.66
C GLU A 352 -16.07 -10.04 8.33
N LYS A 353 -15.51 -11.24 8.43
CA LYS A 353 -14.13 -11.57 8.07
C LYS A 353 -14.11 -12.80 7.17
N PHE A 354 -13.70 -12.60 5.93
CA PHE A 354 -13.74 -13.66 4.92
C PHE A 354 -12.82 -13.39 3.74
N LEU A 355 -12.53 -14.42 2.98
CA LEU A 355 -11.98 -14.36 1.63
C LEU A 355 -13.07 -14.72 0.63
N PHE A 356 -13.42 -13.77 -0.24
CA PHE A 356 -14.19 -14.04 -1.45
C PHE A 356 -13.22 -14.41 -2.59
N THR A 357 -13.57 -15.45 -3.34
CA THR A 357 -12.93 -15.79 -4.61
C THR A 357 -13.99 -16.04 -5.67
N GLY A 358 -13.75 -15.60 -6.90
CA GLY A 358 -14.66 -15.82 -8.02
C GLY A 358 -14.03 -15.42 -9.34
N THR A 359 -14.70 -15.78 -10.43
CA THR A 359 -14.31 -15.42 -11.79
C THR A 359 -15.41 -14.57 -12.39
N VAL A 360 -15.07 -13.35 -12.84
CA VAL A 360 -16.00 -12.44 -13.51
C VAL A 360 -15.83 -12.58 -15.02
N ILE A 361 -16.92 -12.84 -15.75
CA ILE A 361 -16.90 -13.08 -17.19
C ILE A 361 -17.95 -12.19 -17.86
N PRO A 362 -17.56 -11.03 -18.45
CA PRO A 362 -18.45 -10.23 -19.26
C PRO A 362 -18.87 -11.03 -20.51
N LYS A 363 -20.17 -11.01 -20.85
CA LYS A 363 -20.72 -11.68 -22.03
C LYS A 363 -21.09 -10.68 -23.12
N GLU A 364 -21.70 -9.57 -22.70
CA GLU A 364 -22.05 -8.41 -23.51
C GLU A 364 -21.98 -7.20 -22.57
N ALA A 365 -20.92 -6.43 -22.63
CA ALA A 365 -20.68 -5.34 -21.69
C ALA A 365 -20.41 -4.04 -22.44
N ASN A 366 -21.30 -3.05 -22.24
CA ASN A 366 -21.20 -1.72 -22.86
C ASN A 366 -20.83 -0.62 -21.85
N ASP A 367 -21.14 -0.81 -20.55
CA ASP A 367 -20.86 0.17 -19.50
C ASP A 367 -20.03 -0.47 -18.38
N SER A 368 -20.60 -0.70 -17.21
CA SER A 368 -19.87 -1.13 -16.03
C SER A 368 -20.51 -2.32 -15.32
N PHE A 369 -19.68 -3.08 -14.63
CA PHE A 369 -20.11 -4.19 -13.79
C PHE A 369 -19.10 -4.42 -12.66
N GLY A 370 -19.47 -5.22 -11.67
CA GLY A 370 -18.50 -5.59 -10.65
C GLY A 370 -19.11 -6.08 -9.35
N ILE A 371 -18.37 -5.86 -8.25
CA ILE A 371 -18.65 -6.41 -6.93
C ILE A 371 -18.90 -5.25 -5.97
N LEU A 372 -20.05 -5.28 -5.32
CA LEU A 372 -20.43 -4.37 -4.25
C LEU A 372 -19.88 -4.91 -2.92
N LEU A 373 -19.31 -4.05 -2.13
CA LEU A 373 -18.72 -4.36 -0.83
C LEU A 373 -19.29 -3.39 0.21
N LYS A 374 -19.66 -3.92 1.37
CA LYS A 374 -20.17 -3.12 2.49
C LYS A 374 -21.29 -2.17 2.08
N SER A 375 -22.33 -2.73 1.51
CA SER A 375 -23.42 -2.02 0.84
C SER A 375 -24.67 -1.88 1.71
N ASP A 376 -25.43 -0.79 1.48
CA ASP A 376 -26.84 -0.73 1.79
C ASP A 376 -27.64 -1.52 0.74
N TRP A 377 -28.92 -1.76 1.01
CA TRP A 377 -29.77 -2.54 0.11
C TRP A 377 -30.05 -1.88 -1.24
N GLU A 378 -29.96 -0.54 -1.31
CA GLU A 378 -30.15 0.23 -2.53
C GLU A 378 -28.90 0.29 -3.43
N ALA A 379 -27.77 -0.28 -2.97
CA ALA A 379 -26.46 -0.13 -3.58
C ALA A 379 -26.02 1.35 -3.75
N SER A 380 -26.58 2.23 -2.94
CA SER A 380 -26.32 3.67 -2.98
C SER A 380 -25.12 4.07 -2.13
N GLY A 381 -24.88 3.37 -1.02
CA GLY A 381 -23.76 3.59 -0.12
C GLY A 381 -22.90 2.33 0.01
N CYS A 382 -21.87 2.19 -0.83
CA CYS A 382 -21.03 1.01 -0.86
C CYS A 382 -19.59 1.32 -1.27
N LEU A 383 -18.71 0.34 -1.16
CA LEU A 383 -17.46 0.29 -1.89
C LEU A 383 -17.69 -0.58 -3.12
N PHE A 384 -17.50 -0.04 -4.31
CA PHE A 384 -17.77 -0.73 -5.56
C PHE A 384 -16.48 -1.03 -6.31
N LEU A 385 -16.18 -2.31 -6.48
CA LEU A 385 -15.13 -2.77 -7.40
C LEU A 385 -15.71 -2.74 -8.81
N GLU A 386 -15.46 -1.66 -9.52
CA GLU A 386 -15.97 -1.38 -10.85
C GLU A 386 -15.02 -1.90 -11.94
N PHE A 387 -15.56 -2.61 -12.90
CA PHE A 387 -14.97 -2.88 -14.21
C PHE A 387 -15.60 -1.95 -15.24
N ASP A 388 -14.91 -0.88 -15.63
CA ASP A 388 -15.34 0.13 -16.59
C ASP A 388 -14.84 -0.25 -17.98
N VAL A 389 -15.76 -0.73 -18.82
CA VAL A 389 -15.45 -1.24 -20.16
C VAL A 389 -15.04 -0.11 -21.10
N ALA A 390 -15.74 1.02 -21.03
CA ALA A 390 -15.47 2.16 -21.92
C ALA A 390 -14.07 2.74 -21.70
N MET A 391 -13.63 2.79 -20.44
CA MET A 391 -12.33 3.34 -20.07
C MET A 391 -11.22 2.29 -19.95
N GLN A 392 -11.54 1.01 -20.14
CA GLN A 392 -10.58 -0.11 -20.00
C GLN A 392 -9.79 -0.02 -18.70
N ARG A 393 -10.51 0.02 -17.58
CA ARG A 393 -9.93 0.13 -16.24
C ARG A 393 -10.74 -0.65 -15.21
N VAL A 394 -10.08 -0.99 -14.13
CA VAL A 394 -10.69 -1.42 -12.89
C VAL A 394 -10.51 -0.32 -11.84
N SER A 395 -11.56 -0.04 -11.08
CA SER A 395 -11.58 1.03 -10.08
C SER A 395 -12.19 0.55 -8.78
N LEU A 396 -11.80 1.18 -7.70
CA LEU A 396 -12.49 1.08 -6.42
C LEU A 396 -13.19 2.42 -6.16
N LEU A 397 -14.51 2.40 -6.10
CA LEU A 397 -15.34 3.57 -5.88
C LEU A 397 -15.94 3.55 -4.47
N SER A 398 -15.86 4.65 -3.75
CA SER A 398 -16.58 4.85 -2.49
C SER A 398 -17.84 5.66 -2.77
N LEU A 399 -18.97 4.99 -2.80
CA LEU A 399 -20.28 5.60 -3.03
C LEU A 399 -20.94 6.02 -1.70
N PRO A 400 -21.86 6.98 -1.70
CA PRO A 400 -22.45 7.62 -2.86
C PRO A 400 -21.56 8.67 -3.52
N MET A 401 -21.82 8.93 -4.79
CA MET A 401 -21.34 10.14 -5.45
C MET A 401 -22.05 11.34 -4.86
N GLY A 402 -21.31 12.44 -4.67
CA GLY A 402 -21.94 13.72 -4.30
C GLY A 402 -22.94 14.15 -5.37
N VAL A 403 -24.05 14.70 -4.94
CA VAL A 403 -25.00 15.36 -5.84
C VAL A 403 -24.41 16.71 -6.24
N ASP A 404 -24.57 17.08 -7.51
CA ASP A 404 -24.18 18.41 -7.97
C ASP A 404 -24.89 19.49 -7.12
N PRO A 405 -24.15 20.47 -6.57
CA PRO A 405 -24.73 21.47 -5.67
C PRO A 405 -25.90 22.27 -6.25
N PHE A 406 -25.97 22.42 -7.58
CA PHE A 406 -27.10 23.03 -8.23
C PHE A 406 -28.40 22.19 -8.06
N TRP A 407 -28.29 20.88 -8.27
CA TRP A 407 -29.44 19.99 -8.14
C TRP A 407 -29.83 19.76 -6.68
N GLU A 408 -28.88 19.78 -5.76
CA GLU A 408 -29.16 19.70 -4.32
C GLU A 408 -30.04 20.87 -3.84
N GLN A 409 -29.81 22.07 -4.41
CA GLN A 409 -30.62 23.24 -4.10
C GLN A 409 -31.99 23.29 -4.80
N SER A 410 -32.11 22.72 -5.99
CA SER A 410 -33.26 22.89 -6.88
C SER A 410 -34.19 21.68 -6.93
N CYS A 411 -33.79 20.51 -6.46
CA CYS A 411 -34.55 19.28 -6.53
C CYS A 411 -34.84 18.68 -5.15
N GLN A 412 -36.07 18.83 -4.66
CA GLN A 412 -36.49 18.31 -3.35
C GLN A 412 -36.61 16.77 -3.31
N ALA A 413 -36.61 16.12 -4.48
CA ALA A 413 -36.80 14.67 -4.59
C ALA A 413 -35.46 13.89 -4.63
N VAL A 414 -34.32 14.58 -4.73
CA VAL A 414 -33.03 13.92 -4.68
C VAL A 414 -32.72 13.58 -3.21
N PRO A 415 -32.54 12.30 -2.85
CA PRO A 415 -32.07 11.95 -1.53
C PRO A 415 -30.77 12.73 -1.27
N LYS A 416 -30.67 13.37 -0.10
CA LYS A 416 -29.45 14.03 0.28
C LYS A 416 -28.36 12.98 0.29
N ALA A 417 -27.56 12.95 -0.78
CA ALA A 417 -26.37 12.12 -0.82
C ALA A 417 -25.49 12.52 0.37
N THR A 418 -25.05 11.55 1.09
CA THR A 418 -23.99 11.76 2.08
C THR A 418 -22.78 12.28 1.32
N GLU A 419 -22.17 13.36 1.79
CA GLU A 419 -20.97 13.89 1.17
C GLU A 419 -19.92 12.78 0.95
N PRO A 420 -19.24 12.74 -0.19
CA PRO A 420 -18.17 11.81 -0.41
C PRO A 420 -17.12 11.98 0.69
N GLY A 421 -16.50 10.89 1.10
CA GLY A 421 -15.38 10.95 2.04
C GLY A 421 -14.20 11.77 1.49
N PRO A 422 -13.21 12.10 2.32
CA PRO A 422 -12.11 13.00 1.95
C PRO A 422 -11.27 12.51 0.77
N ASP A 423 -11.37 11.24 0.39
CA ASP A 423 -10.68 10.68 -0.78
C ASP A 423 -11.44 10.87 -2.10
N GLY A 424 -12.65 11.41 -2.03
CA GLY A 424 -13.57 11.47 -3.17
C GLY A 424 -14.18 10.11 -3.52
N VAL A 425 -14.85 10.05 -4.65
CA VAL A 425 -15.55 8.84 -5.10
C VAL A 425 -14.61 7.77 -5.61
N ARG A 426 -13.70 8.11 -6.50
CA ARG A 426 -12.74 7.16 -7.10
C ARG A 426 -11.48 7.08 -6.24
N VAL A 427 -11.48 6.13 -5.30
CA VAL A 427 -10.40 6.01 -4.32
C VAL A 427 -9.16 5.30 -4.85
N ALA A 428 -9.32 4.43 -5.86
CA ALA A 428 -8.22 3.80 -6.57
C ALA A 428 -8.63 3.43 -7.99
N GLU A 429 -7.68 3.40 -8.92
CA GLU A 429 -7.93 2.93 -10.31
C GLU A 429 -6.65 2.41 -10.96
N LYS A 430 -6.81 1.49 -11.91
CA LYS A 430 -5.76 0.95 -12.77
C LYS A 430 -6.28 0.66 -14.17
N THR A 431 -5.46 0.90 -15.17
CA THR A 431 -5.71 0.37 -16.51
C THR A 431 -5.78 -1.15 -16.47
N PHE A 432 -6.84 -1.69 -17.02
CA PHE A 432 -7.11 -3.12 -17.08
C PHE A 432 -7.85 -3.45 -18.36
N GLU A 433 -7.37 -4.44 -19.11
CA GLU A 433 -8.04 -4.85 -20.35
C GLU A 433 -9.29 -5.68 -20.03
N ILE A 434 -10.43 -5.29 -20.58
CA ILE A 434 -11.73 -5.94 -20.37
C ILE A 434 -12.31 -6.30 -21.73
N LYS A 435 -12.54 -7.60 -21.96
CA LYS A 435 -13.12 -8.12 -23.21
C LYS A 435 -14.23 -9.10 -22.91
N ASP A 436 -15.26 -9.12 -23.76
CA ASP A 436 -16.31 -10.13 -23.68
C ASP A 436 -15.73 -11.54 -23.79
N GLY A 437 -16.21 -12.43 -22.94
CA GLY A 437 -15.73 -13.79 -22.79
C GLY A 437 -14.42 -13.95 -22.01
N GLN A 438 -13.78 -12.86 -21.59
CA GLN A 438 -12.57 -12.93 -20.76
C GLN A 438 -12.91 -13.37 -19.34
N ALA A 439 -12.27 -14.42 -18.87
CA ALA A 439 -12.33 -14.82 -17.46
C ALA A 439 -11.37 -13.96 -16.63
N ILE A 440 -11.89 -13.25 -15.65
CA ILE A 440 -11.12 -12.38 -14.75
C ILE A 440 -11.27 -12.90 -13.32
N ASP A 441 -10.21 -13.44 -12.77
CA ASP A 441 -10.22 -13.92 -11.39
C ASP A 441 -10.17 -12.76 -10.42
N VAL A 442 -10.98 -12.83 -9.38
CA VAL A 442 -11.06 -11.82 -8.32
C VAL A 442 -10.91 -12.51 -6.97
N LYS A 443 -10.03 -11.97 -6.13
CA LYS A 443 -9.88 -12.35 -4.73
C LYS A 443 -10.09 -11.10 -3.88
N ILE A 444 -10.94 -11.18 -2.86
CA ILE A 444 -11.22 -10.04 -1.96
C ILE A 444 -11.14 -10.54 -0.53
N SER A 445 -10.19 -10.00 0.22
CA SER A 445 -10.12 -10.20 1.66
C SER A 445 -10.85 -9.05 2.36
N VAL A 446 -11.83 -9.39 3.17
CA VAL A 446 -12.50 -8.48 4.09
C VAL A 446 -12.11 -8.87 5.50
N ASP A 447 -11.62 -7.93 6.28
CA ASP A 447 -11.26 -8.10 7.67
C ASP A 447 -11.75 -6.89 8.45
N HIS A 448 -13.02 -6.94 8.87
CA HIS A 448 -13.76 -5.84 9.48
C HIS A 448 -13.78 -4.57 8.61
N ASP A 449 -13.00 -3.57 8.93
CA ASP A 449 -12.92 -2.31 8.17
C ASP A 449 -11.91 -2.35 7.01
N MET A 450 -11.03 -3.37 6.98
CA MET A 450 -10.05 -3.54 5.92
C MET A 450 -10.65 -4.30 4.73
N VAL A 451 -10.47 -3.74 3.54
CA VAL A 451 -10.85 -4.36 2.26
C VAL A 451 -9.63 -4.38 1.34
N GLU A 452 -9.22 -5.57 0.93
CA GLU A 452 -8.05 -5.80 0.11
C GLU A 452 -8.45 -6.64 -1.12
N VAL A 453 -8.36 -6.02 -2.28
CA VAL A 453 -8.88 -6.54 -3.56
C VAL A 453 -7.73 -6.88 -4.49
N PHE A 454 -7.80 -8.05 -5.12
CA PHE A 454 -6.83 -8.51 -6.12
C PHE A 454 -7.58 -8.96 -7.37
N VAL A 455 -7.20 -8.41 -8.53
CA VAL A 455 -7.88 -8.62 -9.81
C VAL A 455 -6.91 -9.19 -10.83
N GLY A 456 -7.24 -10.35 -11.39
CA GLY A 456 -6.51 -11.01 -12.48
C GLY A 456 -5.04 -11.31 -12.16
N GLU A 457 -4.68 -11.39 -10.88
CA GLU A 457 -3.29 -11.46 -10.42
C GLU A 457 -2.38 -10.36 -11.01
N GLN A 458 -2.96 -9.21 -11.33
CA GLN A 458 -2.27 -8.07 -11.97
C GLN A 458 -2.40 -6.78 -11.16
N VAL A 459 -3.50 -6.61 -10.46
CA VAL A 459 -3.86 -5.35 -9.80
C VAL A 459 -4.31 -5.63 -8.38
N ALA A 460 -3.89 -4.78 -7.46
CA ALA A 460 -4.40 -4.78 -6.09
C ALA A 460 -4.84 -3.39 -5.66
N PHE A 461 -5.85 -3.36 -4.79
CA PHE A 461 -6.32 -2.17 -4.10
C PHE A 461 -6.54 -2.48 -2.63
N THR A 462 -6.16 -1.55 -1.78
CA THR A 462 -6.44 -1.58 -0.34
C THR A 462 -7.21 -0.35 0.05
N TYR A 463 -8.25 -0.54 0.86
CA TYR A 463 -9.03 0.56 1.42
C TYR A 463 -9.56 0.20 2.80
N ARG A 464 -9.95 1.22 3.58
CA ARG A 464 -10.62 1.06 4.87
C ARG A 464 -11.98 1.73 4.83
N ILE A 465 -12.99 1.02 5.28
CA ILE A 465 -14.38 1.48 5.36
C ILE A 465 -15.00 1.06 6.68
N PHE A 466 -15.45 2.03 7.45
CA PHE A 466 -15.87 1.84 8.85
C PHE A 466 -17.39 1.73 9.02
N ARG A 467 -18.16 2.06 7.97
CA ARG A 467 -19.62 1.93 8.04
C ARG A 467 -20.02 0.46 8.28
N LYS A 468 -21.07 0.29 9.07
CA LYS A 468 -21.70 -1.01 9.21
C LYS A 468 -22.61 -1.24 8.00
N PRO A 469 -22.37 -2.25 7.18
CA PRO A 469 -23.20 -2.53 6.00
C PRO A 469 -24.49 -3.26 6.38
N GLU A 470 -25.47 -3.24 5.47
CA GLU A 470 -26.57 -4.21 5.47
C GLU A 470 -26.13 -5.52 4.82
N TYR A 471 -25.27 -5.43 3.79
CA TYR A 471 -24.69 -6.57 3.08
C TYR A 471 -23.21 -6.38 2.86
N GLU A 472 -22.43 -7.39 3.19
CA GLU A 472 -20.96 -7.37 2.99
C GLU A 472 -20.57 -7.52 1.52
N LEU A 473 -21.38 -8.26 0.72
CA LEU A 473 -21.08 -8.59 -0.68
C LEU A 473 -22.32 -8.46 -1.54
N GLY A 474 -22.16 -7.94 -2.75
CA GLY A 474 -23.16 -7.93 -3.81
C GLY A 474 -22.55 -7.96 -5.19
N LEU A 475 -23.38 -8.14 -6.19
CA LEU A 475 -23.01 -8.20 -7.60
C LEU A 475 -23.85 -7.18 -8.37
N LEU A 476 -23.24 -6.46 -9.33
CA LEU A 476 -23.89 -5.44 -10.13
C LEU A 476 -23.48 -5.54 -11.60
N ALA A 477 -24.43 -5.35 -12.50
CA ALA A 477 -24.22 -5.17 -13.93
C ALA A 477 -25.09 -4.01 -14.42
N GLN A 478 -24.49 -3.02 -15.05
CA GLN A 478 -25.14 -1.85 -15.62
C GLN A 478 -24.82 -1.81 -17.11
N ASP A 479 -25.86 -1.81 -17.95
CA ASP A 479 -25.72 -1.93 -19.40
C ASP A 479 -24.76 -3.06 -19.82
N ALA A 480 -24.83 -4.15 -19.09
CA ALA A 480 -23.91 -5.29 -19.21
C ALA A 480 -24.60 -6.60 -18.87
N LYS A 481 -24.21 -7.66 -19.57
CA LYS A 481 -24.51 -9.04 -19.20
C LYS A 481 -23.24 -9.71 -18.72
N VAL A 482 -23.25 -10.21 -17.49
CA VAL A 482 -22.05 -10.70 -16.78
C VAL A 482 -22.33 -11.98 -16.03
N GLU A 483 -21.42 -12.94 -16.15
CA GLU A 483 -21.41 -14.15 -15.33
C GLU A 483 -20.38 -14.01 -14.21
N PHE A 484 -20.82 -14.19 -12.97
CA PHE A 484 -19.99 -14.31 -11.79
C PHE A 484 -19.93 -15.80 -11.42
N ALA A 485 -18.83 -16.45 -11.80
CA ALA A 485 -18.67 -17.89 -11.71
C ALA A 485 -17.71 -18.29 -10.59
N ASN A 486 -17.76 -19.57 -10.20
CA ASN A 486 -16.85 -20.16 -9.21
C ASN A 486 -16.82 -19.38 -7.88
N ILE A 487 -17.94 -18.78 -7.49
CA ILE A 487 -18.04 -18.01 -6.25
C ILE A 487 -17.80 -18.93 -5.07
N ALA A 488 -16.81 -18.60 -4.27
CA ALA A 488 -16.56 -19.23 -2.98
C ALA A 488 -16.24 -18.17 -1.93
N ILE A 489 -16.84 -18.32 -0.76
CA ILE A 489 -16.58 -17.52 0.43
C ILE A 489 -16.00 -18.45 1.48
N ARG A 490 -14.91 -18.05 2.13
CA ARG A 490 -14.21 -18.85 3.15
C ARG A 490 -13.82 -17.98 4.34
N LYS A 491 -13.77 -18.59 5.54
CA LYS A 491 -13.29 -17.98 6.77
C LYS A 491 -12.15 -18.75 7.43
#